data_202f97bd23602421f442355e609ea4bf
#
_entry.id   202f97bd23602421f442355e609ea4bf
#
_cell.length_a   1.000
_cell.length_b   1.000
_cell.length_c   1.000
_cell.angle_alpha   90.00
_cell.angle_beta   90.00
_cell.angle_gamma   90.00
#
_symmetry.space_group_name_H-M   'P 1'
#
loop_
_entity.id
_entity.type
_entity.pdbx_description
1 polymer ?
#
loop_
_entity_poly.entity_id
_entity_poly.type
_entity_poly.pdbx_seq_one_letter_code
_entity_poly.pdbx_strand_id
1 'polypeptide(L)'
;MTVTVSDLVRPARPAMIVSGLLTTVGALMSIVPFEALRNMAAIWLGEISSEGWRGSLWVWAAIAVVALFSSQALYLAGLGVTHLAEARLRHHLRQRIVDAISRLPLGQVAQIPHGTIRKMV
;
A
#
# COMPACT_ATOMS: atom_id res chain seq x y z
N MET A 1 -30.51 1.97 14.91
CA MET A 1 -29.10 2.42 14.91
C MET A 1 -28.61 2.42 13.46
N THR A 2 -28.49 3.59 12.86
CA THR A 2 -27.94 3.74 11.50
C THR A 2 -26.42 3.66 11.58
N VAL A 3 -25.86 2.51 11.23
CA VAL A 3 -24.40 2.36 11.13
C VAL A 3 -23.95 3.13 9.90
N THR A 4 -23.23 4.21 10.11
CA THR A 4 -22.71 5.03 9.02
C THR A 4 -21.44 4.36 8.45
N VAL A 5 -21.25 4.43 7.12
CA VAL A 5 -20.06 3.88 6.45
C VAL A 5 -18.76 4.39 7.08
N SER A 6 -18.77 5.62 7.62
CA SER A 6 -17.63 6.20 8.33
C SER A 6 -17.22 5.42 9.58
N ASP A 7 -18.17 4.79 10.29
CA ASP A 7 -17.89 4.00 11.50
C ASP A 7 -17.26 2.65 11.17
N LEU A 8 -17.56 2.11 9.98
CA LEU A 8 -16.96 0.86 9.47
C LEU A 8 -15.50 1.08 9.01
N VAL A 9 -15.20 2.25 8.44
CA VAL A 9 -13.87 2.58 7.90
C VAL A 9 -12.94 3.15 8.97
N ARG A 10 -13.47 3.64 10.09
CA ARG A 10 -12.70 4.30 11.15
C ARG A 10 -11.49 3.48 11.64
N PRO A 11 -11.59 2.16 11.91
CA PRO A 11 -10.43 1.37 12.33
C PRO A 11 -9.37 1.17 11.23
N ALA A 12 -9.73 1.30 9.95
CA ALA A 12 -8.81 1.15 8.83
C ALA A 12 -8.11 2.46 8.41
N ARG A 13 -8.58 3.63 8.87
CA ARG A 13 -8.03 4.94 8.51
C ARG A 13 -6.52 5.07 8.72
N PRO A 14 -5.94 4.70 9.89
CA PRO A 14 -4.49 4.85 10.08
C PRO A 14 -3.69 3.97 9.12
N ALA A 15 -4.15 2.77 8.82
CA ALA A 15 -3.50 1.89 7.85
C ALA A 15 -3.56 2.46 6.43
N MET A 16 -4.69 3.07 6.04
CA MET A 16 -4.84 3.73 4.74
C MET A 16 -3.91 4.94 4.60
N ILE A 17 -3.77 5.75 5.66
CA ILE A 17 -2.85 6.90 5.67
C ILE A 17 -1.40 6.43 5.56
N VAL A 18 -1.00 5.44 6.36
CA VAL A 18 0.36 4.89 6.34
C VAL A 18 0.68 4.28 4.98
N SER A 19 -0.22 3.48 4.42
CA SER A 19 -0.07 2.91 3.08
C SER A 19 0.05 4.01 2.01
N GLY A 20 -0.82 5.02 2.05
CA GLY A 20 -0.77 6.16 1.12
C GLY A 20 0.55 6.93 1.21
N LEU A 21 1.05 7.19 2.40
CA LEU A 21 2.34 7.85 2.60
C LEU A 21 3.50 7.00 2.06
N LEU A 22 3.53 5.71 2.39
CA LEU A 22 4.59 4.80 1.91
C LEU A 22 4.62 4.71 0.39
N THR A 23 3.46 4.54 -0.24
CA THR A 23 3.39 4.48 -1.72
C THR A 23 3.74 5.81 -2.36
N THR A 24 3.35 6.95 -1.78
CA THR A 24 3.70 8.28 -2.28
C THR A 24 5.20 8.52 -2.19
N VAL A 25 5.83 8.22 -1.04
CA VAL A 25 7.28 8.34 -0.88
C VAL A 25 8.02 7.40 -1.84
N GLY A 26 7.54 6.16 -2.00
CA GLY A 26 8.09 5.22 -2.97
C GLY A 26 8.01 5.73 -4.42
N ALA A 27 6.87 6.34 -4.79
CA ALA A 27 6.69 6.95 -6.10
C ALA A 27 7.63 8.15 -6.33
N LEU A 28 7.80 9.02 -5.34
CA LEU A 28 8.76 10.13 -5.42
C LEU A 28 10.20 9.63 -5.52
N MET A 29 10.56 8.59 -4.77
CA MET A 29 11.88 7.97 -4.85
C MET A 29 12.16 7.34 -6.22
N SER A 30 11.15 6.93 -6.98
CA SER A 30 11.32 6.39 -8.31
C SER A 30 11.83 7.41 -9.35
N ILE A 31 11.83 8.70 -9.03
CA ILE A 31 12.39 9.76 -9.88
C ILE A 31 13.93 9.80 -9.78
N VAL A 32 14.49 9.43 -8.63
CA VAL A 32 15.94 9.51 -8.36
C VAL A 32 16.80 8.72 -9.36
N PRO A 33 16.45 7.50 -9.79
CA PRO A 33 17.20 6.79 -10.81
C PRO A 33 17.29 7.53 -12.15
N PHE A 34 16.26 8.27 -12.55
CA PHE A 34 16.28 9.06 -13.78
C PHE A 34 17.25 10.25 -13.68
N GLU A 35 17.28 10.92 -12.52
CA GLU A 35 18.27 11.96 -12.25
C GLU A 35 19.70 11.40 -12.22
N ALA A 36 19.88 10.23 -11.66
CA ALA A 36 21.19 9.56 -11.67
C ALA A 36 21.63 9.25 -13.10
N LEU A 37 20.76 8.71 -13.95
CA LEU A 37 21.04 8.43 -15.36
C LEU A 37 21.38 9.71 -16.13
N ARG A 38 20.64 10.79 -15.90
CA ARG A 38 20.93 12.09 -16.50
C ARG A 38 22.33 12.59 -16.12
N ASN A 39 22.71 12.52 -14.84
CA ASN A 39 24.03 12.94 -14.41
C ASN A 39 25.15 12.04 -14.99
N MET A 40 24.91 10.71 -15.09
CA MET A 40 25.84 9.79 -15.74
C MET A 40 26.04 10.16 -17.22
N ALA A 41 24.98 10.49 -17.94
CA ALA A 41 25.05 10.94 -19.33
C ALA A 41 25.79 12.27 -19.45
N ALA A 42 25.56 13.23 -18.56
CA ALA A 42 26.24 14.51 -18.54
C ALA A 42 27.76 14.37 -18.26
N ILE A 43 28.15 13.44 -17.40
CA ILE A 43 29.57 13.10 -17.19
C ILE A 43 30.18 12.52 -18.45
N TRP A 44 29.46 11.61 -19.12
CA TRP A 44 29.96 10.95 -20.33
C TRP A 44 30.09 11.92 -21.50
N LEU A 45 29.21 12.92 -21.59
CA LEU A 45 29.26 13.99 -22.59
C LEU A 45 30.28 15.08 -22.26
N GLY A 46 30.94 15.03 -21.10
CA GLY A 46 31.92 16.03 -20.68
C GLY A 46 31.32 17.34 -20.18
N GLU A 47 30.00 17.37 -19.92
CA GLU A 47 29.32 18.57 -19.37
C GLU A 47 29.62 18.77 -17.87
N ILE A 48 29.93 17.69 -17.16
CA ILE A 48 30.30 17.71 -15.75
C ILE A 48 31.75 17.23 -15.64
N SER A 49 32.59 18.00 -14.93
CA SER A 49 33.98 17.62 -14.67
C SER A 49 34.03 16.32 -13.89
N SER A 50 34.95 15.42 -14.27
CA SER A 50 35.17 14.13 -13.60
C SER A 50 35.84 14.25 -12.23
N GLU A 51 36.02 15.46 -11.72
CA GLU A 51 36.63 15.72 -10.42
C GLU A 51 35.61 15.64 -9.29
N GLY A 52 36.01 14.95 -8.21
CA GLY A 52 35.19 14.78 -7.02
C GLY A 52 34.07 13.73 -7.15
N TRP A 53 33.26 13.61 -6.10
CA TRP A 53 32.23 12.59 -6.00
C TRP A 53 31.11 12.77 -7.04
N ARG A 54 30.82 14.00 -7.48
CA ARG A 54 29.81 14.30 -8.49
C ARG A 54 30.21 13.86 -9.89
N GLY A 55 31.52 13.77 -10.17
CA GLY A 55 32.05 13.28 -11.44
C GLY A 55 32.21 11.75 -11.50
N SER A 56 31.94 11.05 -10.43
CA SER A 56 32.09 9.60 -10.40
C SER A 56 30.84 8.87 -10.90
N LEU A 57 30.97 8.19 -12.03
CA LEU A 57 29.92 7.33 -12.59
C LEU A 57 29.47 6.25 -11.60
N TRP A 58 30.39 5.69 -10.82
CA TRP A 58 30.09 4.65 -9.84
C TRP A 58 29.20 5.15 -8.69
N VAL A 59 29.38 6.40 -8.29
CA VAL A 59 28.54 7.01 -7.25
C VAL A 59 27.11 7.17 -7.73
N TRP A 60 26.92 7.66 -8.96
CA TRP A 60 25.58 7.78 -9.54
C TRP A 60 24.94 6.43 -9.83
N ALA A 61 25.71 5.44 -10.25
CA ALA A 61 25.22 4.07 -10.41
C ALA A 61 24.74 3.49 -9.08
N ALA A 62 25.53 3.67 -8.00
CA ALA A 62 25.14 3.22 -6.67
C ALA A 62 23.89 3.94 -6.17
N ILE A 63 23.77 5.26 -6.36
CA ILE A 63 22.57 6.04 -6.03
C ILE A 63 21.35 5.50 -6.77
N ALA A 64 21.48 5.24 -8.07
CA ALA A 64 20.39 4.70 -8.90
C ALA A 64 19.91 3.34 -8.37
N VAL A 65 20.84 2.44 -8.08
CA VAL A 65 20.52 1.09 -7.57
C VAL A 65 19.85 1.17 -6.20
N VAL A 66 20.41 1.92 -5.27
CA VAL A 66 19.85 2.08 -3.92
C VAL A 66 18.47 2.72 -3.98
N ALA A 67 18.29 3.77 -4.78
CA ALA A 67 16.98 4.42 -4.95
C ALA A 67 15.94 3.48 -5.57
N LEU A 68 16.33 2.66 -6.55
CA LEU A 68 15.45 1.69 -7.18
C LEU A 68 14.95 0.66 -6.17
N PHE A 69 15.87 0.02 -5.42
CA PHE A 69 15.49 -0.95 -4.40
C PHE A 69 14.65 -0.33 -3.28
N SER A 70 15.01 0.87 -2.84
CA SER A 70 14.27 1.58 -1.79
C SER A 70 12.86 1.93 -2.24
N SER A 71 12.67 2.40 -3.48
CA SER A 71 11.35 2.72 -4.02
C SER A 71 10.46 1.48 -4.10
N GLN A 72 11.01 0.34 -4.56
CA GLN A 72 10.28 -0.92 -4.62
C GLN A 72 9.92 -1.46 -3.22
N ALA A 73 10.85 -1.39 -2.28
CA ALA A 73 10.61 -1.82 -0.90
C ALA A 73 9.50 -0.99 -0.23
N LEU A 74 9.51 0.34 -0.41
CA LEU A 74 8.46 1.22 0.11
C LEU A 74 7.09 0.94 -0.53
N TYR A 75 7.07 0.72 -1.85
CA TYR A 75 5.85 0.37 -2.57
C TYR A 75 5.26 -0.95 -2.06
N LEU A 76 6.08 -1.99 -1.95
CA LEU A 76 5.66 -3.31 -1.45
C LEU A 76 5.22 -3.24 0.01
N ALA A 77 5.90 -2.45 0.85
CA ALA A 77 5.49 -2.23 2.23
C ALA A 77 4.11 -1.55 2.31
N GLY A 78 3.88 -0.51 1.49
CA GLY A 78 2.58 0.15 1.39
C GLY A 78 1.47 -0.80 0.96
N LEU A 79 1.72 -1.63 -0.05
CA LEU A 79 0.80 -2.65 -0.52
C LEU A 79 0.51 -3.70 0.57
N GLY A 80 1.55 -4.15 1.29
CA GLY A 80 1.41 -5.09 2.41
C GLY A 80 0.52 -4.55 3.52
N VAL A 81 0.68 -3.27 3.88
CA VAL A 81 -0.20 -2.61 4.88
C VAL A 81 -1.65 -2.59 4.41
N THR A 82 -1.90 -2.32 3.12
CA THR A 82 -3.26 -2.33 2.55
C THR A 82 -3.89 -3.72 2.62
N HIS A 83 -3.17 -4.76 2.21
CA HIS A 83 -3.68 -6.13 2.28
C HIS A 83 -3.95 -6.59 3.71
N LEU A 84 -3.09 -6.21 4.67
CA LEU A 84 -3.32 -6.54 6.06
C LEU A 84 -4.54 -5.82 6.64
N ALA A 85 -4.75 -4.55 6.27
CA ALA A 85 -5.93 -3.78 6.66
C ALA A 85 -7.22 -4.39 6.08
N GLU A 86 -7.19 -4.81 4.82
CA GLU A 86 -8.30 -5.49 4.16
C GLU A 86 -8.65 -6.82 4.84
N ALA A 87 -7.66 -7.65 5.15
CA ALA A 87 -7.86 -8.91 5.85
C ALA A 87 -8.49 -8.71 7.24
N ARG A 88 -8.04 -7.70 8.00
CA ARG A 88 -8.63 -7.35 9.29
C ARG A 88 -10.07 -6.86 9.18
N LEU A 89 -10.35 -6.04 8.17
CA LEU A 89 -11.70 -5.53 7.92
C LEU A 89 -12.65 -6.67 7.56
N ARG A 90 -12.25 -7.60 6.70
CA ARG A 90 -13.05 -8.80 6.35
C ARG A 90 -13.34 -9.66 7.58
N HIS A 91 -12.33 -9.88 8.43
CA HIS A 91 -12.52 -10.66 9.65
C HIS A 91 -13.52 -9.98 10.59
N HIS A 92 -13.41 -8.67 10.78
CA HIS A 92 -14.32 -7.90 11.62
C HIS A 92 -15.76 -7.89 11.10
N LEU A 93 -15.93 -7.77 9.78
CA LEU A 93 -17.25 -7.85 9.13
C LEU A 93 -17.87 -9.24 9.30
N ARG A 94 -17.09 -10.31 9.12
CA ARG A 94 -17.57 -11.68 9.36
C ARG A 94 -18.06 -11.88 10.78
N GLN A 95 -17.31 -11.44 11.78
CA GLN A 95 -17.73 -11.52 13.19
C GLN A 95 -19.03 -10.79 13.42
N ARG A 96 -19.18 -9.56 12.92
CA ARG A 96 -20.43 -8.80 13.05
C ARG A 96 -21.63 -9.48 12.39
N ILE A 97 -21.45 -10.09 11.23
CA ILE A 97 -22.51 -10.84 10.54
C ILE A 97 -22.92 -12.05 11.37
N VAL A 98 -21.95 -12.81 11.87
CA VAL A 98 -22.23 -13.99 12.75
C VAL A 98 -22.95 -13.55 14.01
N ASP A 99 -22.51 -12.48 14.66
CA ASP A 99 -23.16 -11.94 15.86
C ASP A 99 -24.59 -11.44 15.57
N ALA A 100 -24.80 -10.82 14.42
CA ALA A 100 -26.14 -10.39 14.01
C ALA A 100 -27.07 -11.58 13.76
N ILE A 101 -26.58 -12.62 13.09
CA ILE A 101 -27.35 -13.84 12.80
C ILE A 101 -27.65 -14.61 14.11
N SER A 102 -26.69 -14.68 15.05
CA SER A 102 -26.88 -15.40 16.31
C SER A 102 -27.94 -14.76 17.23
N ARG A 103 -28.23 -13.48 17.02
CA ARG A 103 -29.28 -12.75 17.76
C ARG A 103 -30.67 -12.86 17.13
N LEU A 104 -30.78 -13.43 15.94
CA LEU A 104 -32.06 -13.65 15.28
C LEU A 104 -32.75 -14.87 15.88
N PRO A 105 -34.10 -14.82 16.12
CA PRO A 105 -34.87 -15.99 16.51
C PRO A 105 -34.75 -17.11 15.48
N LEU A 106 -34.51 -18.33 15.93
CA LEU A 106 -34.32 -19.52 15.09
C LEU A 106 -35.35 -19.69 13.96
N GLY A 107 -36.58 -19.26 14.20
CA GLY A 107 -37.65 -19.31 13.21
C GLY A 107 -37.45 -18.36 12.01
N GLN A 108 -36.72 -17.28 12.15
CA GLN A 108 -36.41 -16.36 11.05
C GLN A 108 -35.16 -16.79 10.26
N VAL A 109 -34.22 -17.44 10.91
CA VAL A 109 -33.01 -17.96 10.24
C VAL A 109 -33.34 -19.09 9.28
N ALA A 110 -34.35 -19.92 9.61
CA ALA A 110 -34.80 -21.00 8.74
C ALA A 110 -35.45 -20.53 7.42
N GLN A 111 -35.88 -19.27 7.37
CA GLN A 111 -36.50 -18.68 6.15
C GLN A 111 -35.48 -18.02 5.21
N ILE A 112 -34.22 -17.90 5.61
CA ILE A 112 -33.17 -17.30 4.75
C ILE A 112 -32.66 -18.39 3.80
N PRO A 113 -32.83 -18.21 2.46
CA PRO A 113 -32.33 -19.18 1.50
C PRO A 113 -30.81 -19.36 1.67
N HIS A 114 -30.35 -20.60 1.85
CA HIS A 114 -28.92 -20.93 2.09
C HIS A 114 -27.96 -20.38 1.04
N GLY A 115 -28.43 -20.08 -0.17
CA GLY A 115 -27.65 -19.48 -1.24
C GLY A 115 -27.33 -17.98 -1.03
N THR A 116 -28.14 -17.25 -0.25
CA THR A 116 -27.94 -15.82 -0.01
C THR A 116 -26.78 -15.57 0.96
N ILE A 117 -26.63 -16.42 1.97
CA ILE A 117 -25.56 -16.33 2.98
C ILE A 117 -24.19 -16.57 2.31
N ARG A 118 -24.13 -17.50 1.35
CA ARG A 118 -22.87 -17.83 0.66
C ARG A 118 -22.35 -16.72 -0.26
N LYS A 119 -23.22 -15.82 -0.72
CA LYS A 119 -22.83 -14.67 -1.57
C LYS A 119 -22.39 -13.44 -0.76
N MET A 120 -22.69 -13.39 0.55
CA MET A 120 -22.33 -12.28 1.44
C MET A 120 -21.03 -12.53 2.21
N VAL A 121 -20.47 -13.70 2.15
CA VAL A 121 -19.22 -14.13 2.78
C VAL A 121 -18.12 -14.32 1.73
#